data_4d91e641688223546f66a78f7121acf3
#
_entry.id   4d91e641688223546f66a78f7121acf3
#
_cell.length_a   1.000
_cell.length_b   1.000
_cell.length_c   1.000
_cell.angle_alpha   90.00
_cell.angle_beta   90.00
_cell.angle_gamma   90.00
#
_symmetry.space_group_name_H-M   'P 1'
#
loop_
_entity.id
_entity.type
_entity.pdbx_description
1 polymer ?
#
loop_
_entity_poly.entity_id
_entity_poly.type
_entity_poly.pdbx_seq_one_letter_code
_entity_poly.pdbx_strand_id
1 'polypeptide(L)'
;MCSSDLFELATRLSFFLWNTTPDDQLLDAAEAQQLTKGTGFATQAARLLDSPRAVAATQEFFTEYYRLAETDKIPADPALFPLKTQTIGAAFREETLRFLTDIALTRKADYRDIFDSRNTFVNAELAKLYGLPAGGANFAPVTLPDSGMRLGYLGQGSFLALNAHPNVTSPTHRGKFIMEMILCATIPPPPDNVPPLPDDVVGTAPKTMRQKLETHRLNEPCKTCHAAMDPMGLAFENFDAIANFRTMDAGQTIDASGELDIAGKKVPFAGPKELAAALRTHPDVSACVAKNLFRYALGHVENDGEAPAINELSKGFETSGFKYRALVDGVVKSAAFVYAAPAP
;
A
#
# COMPACT_ATOMS: atom_id res chain seq x y z
N MET A 1 15.54 -27.22 -22.01
CA MET A 1 14.11 -26.91 -21.73
C MET A 1 13.27 -27.62 -22.77
N CYS A 2 12.25 -28.37 -22.33
CA CYS A 2 11.26 -28.97 -23.22
C CYS A 2 10.37 -27.87 -23.82
N SER A 3 9.69 -28.17 -24.94
CA SER A 3 8.78 -27.19 -25.57
C SER A 3 7.63 -26.75 -24.63
N SER A 4 7.21 -27.61 -23.68
CA SER A 4 6.25 -27.28 -22.63
C SER A 4 6.73 -26.15 -21.71
N ASP A 5 8.03 -26.09 -21.41
CA ASP A 5 8.61 -25.06 -20.54
C ASP A 5 8.53 -23.66 -21.16
N LEU A 6 8.52 -23.57 -22.49
CA LEU A 6 8.43 -22.28 -23.22
C LEU A 6 7.02 -21.71 -23.24
N PHE A 7 6.01 -22.56 -23.39
CA PHE A 7 4.61 -22.15 -23.28
C PHE A 7 4.22 -21.82 -21.83
N GLU A 8 4.81 -22.54 -20.86
CA GLU A 8 4.65 -22.20 -19.45
C GLU A 8 5.27 -20.83 -19.14
N LEU A 9 6.48 -20.55 -19.64
CA LEU A 9 7.13 -19.25 -19.49
C LEU A 9 6.32 -18.11 -20.15
N ALA A 10 5.77 -18.36 -21.34
CA ALA A 10 4.87 -17.42 -22.02
C ALA A 10 3.61 -17.16 -21.20
N THR A 11 3.01 -18.21 -20.65
CA THR A 11 1.82 -18.13 -19.80
C THR A 11 2.12 -17.31 -18.53
N ARG A 12 3.20 -17.63 -17.83
CA ARG A 12 3.64 -16.93 -16.62
C ARG A 12 3.87 -15.44 -16.90
N LEU A 13 4.57 -15.11 -18.00
CA LEU A 13 4.80 -13.75 -18.41
C LEU A 13 3.52 -12.99 -18.72
N SER A 14 2.57 -13.61 -19.44
CA SER A 14 1.29 -13.00 -19.78
C SER A 14 0.40 -12.78 -18.56
N PHE A 15 0.28 -13.75 -17.67
CA PHE A 15 -0.50 -13.60 -16.45
C PHE A 15 0.10 -12.52 -15.54
N PHE A 16 1.40 -12.48 -15.37
CA PHE A 16 2.03 -11.44 -14.57
C PHE A 16 1.85 -10.04 -15.13
N LEU A 17 2.00 -9.85 -16.45
CA LEU A 17 2.01 -8.53 -17.07
C LEU A 17 0.64 -8.07 -17.62
N TRP A 18 -0.28 -9.00 -17.87
CA TRP A 18 -1.59 -8.70 -18.47
C TRP A 18 -2.78 -9.30 -17.70
N ASN A 19 -2.52 -10.15 -16.71
CA ASN A 19 -3.55 -10.90 -15.97
C ASN A 19 -4.51 -11.69 -16.89
N THR A 20 -3.99 -12.23 -18.00
CA THR A 20 -4.75 -13.02 -18.98
C THR A 20 -3.85 -14.00 -19.73
N THR A 21 -4.45 -14.84 -20.56
CA THR A 21 -3.72 -15.78 -21.43
C THR A 21 -2.81 -15.09 -22.43
N PRO A 22 -1.71 -15.75 -22.86
CA PRO A 22 -0.83 -15.24 -23.91
C PRO A 22 -1.59 -14.94 -25.21
N ASP A 23 -1.14 -13.90 -25.92
CA ASP A 23 -1.57 -13.65 -27.29
C ASP A 23 -0.79 -14.52 -28.31
N ASP A 24 -1.28 -14.58 -29.55
CA ASP A 24 -0.68 -15.39 -30.62
C ASP A 24 0.80 -15.04 -30.80
N GLN A 25 1.16 -13.75 -30.76
CA GLN A 25 2.54 -13.31 -30.92
C GLN A 25 3.47 -13.86 -29.83
N LEU A 26 3.01 -13.96 -28.60
CA LEU A 26 3.79 -14.54 -27.49
C LEU A 26 3.86 -16.07 -27.61
N LEU A 27 2.80 -16.73 -28.07
CA LEU A 27 2.77 -18.16 -28.34
C LEU A 27 3.69 -18.52 -29.51
N ASP A 28 3.67 -17.77 -30.61
CA ASP A 28 4.58 -17.93 -31.75
C ASP A 28 6.05 -17.78 -31.34
N ALA A 29 6.34 -16.81 -30.46
CA ALA A 29 7.68 -16.62 -29.94
C ALA A 29 8.14 -17.80 -29.05
N ALA A 30 7.21 -18.42 -28.32
CA ALA A 30 7.48 -19.63 -27.54
C ALA A 30 7.75 -20.82 -28.47
N GLU A 31 6.90 -21.07 -29.47
CA GLU A 31 7.04 -22.14 -30.45
C GLU A 31 8.36 -22.03 -31.25
N ALA A 32 8.72 -20.81 -31.66
CA ALA A 32 9.97 -20.52 -32.35
C ALA A 32 11.20 -20.55 -31.41
N GLN A 33 11.04 -20.91 -30.12
CA GLN A 33 12.09 -20.95 -29.10
C GLN A 33 12.80 -19.59 -28.87
N GLN A 34 12.15 -18.48 -29.18
CA GLN A 34 12.74 -17.15 -29.02
C GLN A 34 12.79 -16.71 -27.56
N LEU A 35 11.93 -17.27 -26.68
CA LEU A 35 11.89 -16.91 -25.25
C LEU A 35 13.12 -17.36 -24.46
N THR A 36 13.94 -18.26 -25.02
CA THR A 36 15.18 -18.76 -24.37
C THR A 36 16.43 -18.38 -25.13
N LYS A 37 16.30 -17.65 -26.24
CA LYS A 37 17.44 -17.29 -27.12
C LYS A 37 17.57 -15.79 -27.27
N GLY A 38 18.80 -15.30 -27.12
CA GLY A 38 19.13 -13.90 -27.37
C GLY A 38 18.28 -12.92 -26.53
N THR A 39 17.69 -11.93 -27.19
CA THR A 39 16.86 -10.89 -26.55
C THR A 39 15.37 -11.16 -26.61
N GLY A 40 14.93 -12.31 -27.14
CA GLY A 40 13.52 -12.59 -27.42
C GLY A 40 12.61 -12.44 -26.23
N PHE A 41 12.98 -13.01 -25.07
CA PHE A 41 12.23 -12.87 -23.83
C PHE A 41 12.08 -11.41 -23.39
N ALA A 42 13.20 -10.67 -23.35
CA ALA A 42 13.19 -9.26 -22.98
C ALA A 42 12.36 -8.40 -23.96
N THR A 43 12.39 -8.75 -25.25
CA THR A 43 11.57 -8.07 -26.28
C THR A 43 10.08 -8.28 -26.03
N GLN A 44 9.65 -9.51 -25.75
CA GLN A 44 8.26 -9.81 -25.43
C GLN A 44 7.83 -9.15 -24.11
N ALA A 45 8.65 -9.22 -23.08
CA ALA A 45 8.37 -8.56 -21.79
C ALA A 45 8.17 -7.03 -21.97
N ALA A 46 9.06 -6.39 -22.72
CA ALA A 46 8.94 -4.95 -23.02
C ALA A 46 7.64 -4.63 -23.79
N ARG A 47 7.30 -5.44 -24.78
CA ARG A 47 6.06 -5.29 -25.57
C ARG A 47 4.81 -5.41 -24.66
N LEU A 48 4.78 -6.40 -23.77
CA LEU A 48 3.66 -6.59 -22.86
C LEU A 48 3.54 -5.41 -21.89
N LEU A 49 4.65 -4.93 -21.35
CA LEU A 49 4.69 -3.77 -20.45
C LEU A 49 4.28 -2.45 -21.12
N ASP A 50 4.51 -2.31 -22.43
CA ASP A 50 4.11 -1.12 -23.19
C ASP A 50 2.64 -1.17 -23.65
N SER A 51 1.98 -2.30 -23.47
CA SER A 51 0.58 -2.49 -23.82
C SER A 51 -0.35 -1.81 -22.80
N PRO A 52 -1.49 -1.24 -23.24
CA PRO A 52 -2.54 -0.79 -22.33
C PRO A 52 -3.07 -1.86 -21.37
N ARG A 53 -2.95 -3.15 -21.73
CA ARG A 53 -3.34 -4.27 -20.84
C ARG A 53 -2.50 -4.34 -19.57
N ALA A 54 -1.26 -3.83 -19.57
CA ALA A 54 -0.41 -3.78 -18.39
C ALA A 54 -0.97 -2.91 -17.26
N VAL A 55 -1.85 -1.96 -17.59
CA VAL A 55 -2.55 -1.13 -16.61
C VAL A 55 -3.41 -2.01 -15.69
N ALA A 56 -4.23 -2.88 -16.26
CA ALA A 56 -5.12 -3.75 -15.47
C ALA A 56 -4.34 -4.71 -14.57
N ALA A 57 -3.27 -5.32 -15.07
CA ALA A 57 -2.42 -6.20 -14.27
C ALA A 57 -1.70 -5.45 -13.13
N THR A 58 -1.22 -4.24 -13.40
CA THR A 58 -0.61 -3.38 -12.37
C THR A 58 -1.64 -2.98 -11.30
N GLN A 59 -2.88 -2.68 -11.70
CA GLN A 59 -3.97 -2.38 -10.77
C GLN A 59 -4.35 -3.60 -9.93
N GLU A 60 -4.32 -4.80 -10.49
CA GLU A 60 -4.55 -6.02 -9.72
C GLU A 60 -3.48 -6.24 -8.67
N PHE A 61 -2.20 -6.11 -9.02
CA PHE A 61 -1.11 -6.13 -8.04
C PHE A 61 -1.37 -5.13 -6.89
N PHE A 62 -1.71 -3.89 -7.19
CA PHE A 62 -1.99 -2.90 -6.14
C PHE A 62 -3.26 -3.21 -5.35
N THR A 63 -4.26 -3.82 -5.99
CA THR A 63 -5.49 -4.25 -5.32
C THR A 63 -5.19 -5.30 -4.26
N GLU A 64 -4.38 -6.30 -4.58
CA GLU A 64 -3.96 -7.32 -3.63
C GLU A 64 -3.00 -6.75 -2.58
N TYR A 65 -1.95 -6.06 -3.02
CA TYR A 65 -0.90 -5.56 -2.14
C TYR A 65 -1.43 -4.60 -1.07
N TYR A 66 -2.32 -3.70 -1.42
CA TYR A 66 -2.90 -2.73 -0.48
C TYR A 66 -4.30 -3.13 0.04
N ARG A 67 -4.73 -4.37 -0.22
CA ARG A 67 -6.01 -4.94 0.23
C ARG A 67 -7.21 -4.11 -0.22
N LEU A 68 -7.14 -3.51 -1.39
CA LEU A 68 -8.17 -2.56 -1.87
C LEU A 68 -9.53 -3.23 -2.17
N ALA A 69 -9.57 -4.54 -2.39
CA ALA A 69 -10.83 -5.28 -2.51
C ALA A 69 -11.69 -5.22 -1.22
N GLU A 70 -11.05 -5.00 -0.07
CA GLU A 70 -11.74 -4.91 1.23
C GLU A 70 -12.48 -3.56 1.41
N THR A 71 -12.20 -2.55 0.58
CA THR A 71 -12.88 -1.24 0.68
C THR A 71 -14.39 -1.32 0.49
N ASP A 72 -14.90 -2.37 -0.16
CA ASP A 72 -16.33 -2.62 -0.28
C ASP A 72 -16.99 -2.94 1.08
N LYS A 73 -16.19 -3.27 2.11
CA LYS A 73 -16.61 -3.68 3.45
C LYS A 73 -16.15 -2.73 4.56
N ILE A 74 -16.02 -1.43 4.26
CA ILE A 74 -15.62 -0.43 5.26
C ILE A 74 -16.53 -0.54 6.50
N PRO A 75 -15.95 -0.76 7.70
CA PRO A 75 -16.72 -1.09 8.89
C PRO A 75 -17.52 0.09 9.49
N ALA A 76 -17.15 1.34 9.16
CA ALA A 76 -17.72 2.54 9.77
C ALA A 76 -19.27 2.55 9.76
N ASP A 77 -19.87 2.92 10.89
CA ASP A 77 -21.31 3.02 11.03
C ASP A 77 -21.87 4.31 10.37
N PRO A 78 -22.74 4.23 9.35
CA PRO A 78 -23.29 5.41 8.69
C PRO A 78 -24.15 6.28 9.62
N ALA A 79 -24.66 5.76 10.74
CA ALA A 79 -25.38 6.56 11.74
C ALA A 79 -24.43 7.53 12.47
N LEU A 80 -23.17 7.15 12.66
CA LEU A 80 -22.14 7.98 13.28
C LEU A 80 -21.37 8.81 12.25
N PHE A 81 -21.29 8.35 11.02
CA PHE A 81 -20.53 8.97 9.92
C PHE A 81 -21.44 9.28 8.72
N PRO A 82 -22.22 10.40 8.76
CA PRO A 82 -23.22 10.70 7.73
C PRO A 82 -22.68 10.88 6.32
N LEU A 83 -21.36 11.10 6.15
CA LEU A 83 -20.71 11.17 4.85
C LEU A 83 -20.37 9.79 4.28
N LYS A 84 -20.57 8.70 5.03
CA LYS A 84 -20.44 7.35 4.53
C LYS A 84 -21.64 7.00 3.66
N THR A 85 -21.43 6.95 2.36
CA THR A 85 -22.42 6.46 1.38
C THR A 85 -22.19 4.97 1.11
N GLN A 86 -23.07 4.36 0.33
CA GLN A 86 -22.91 2.97 -0.12
C GLN A 86 -21.80 2.82 -1.17
N THR A 87 -21.42 3.89 -1.86
CA THR A 87 -20.43 3.90 -2.95
C THR A 87 -19.04 4.36 -2.51
N ILE A 88 -18.90 4.85 -1.28
CA ILE A 88 -17.65 5.46 -0.80
C ILE A 88 -16.45 4.51 -0.88
N GLY A 89 -16.65 3.22 -0.59
CA GLY A 89 -15.60 2.21 -0.65
C GLY A 89 -15.07 2.01 -2.07
N ALA A 90 -15.98 1.93 -3.05
CA ALA A 90 -15.59 1.86 -4.46
C ALA A 90 -14.88 3.15 -4.90
N ALA A 91 -15.30 4.31 -4.41
CA ALA A 91 -14.65 5.59 -4.70
C ALA A 91 -13.23 5.64 -4.11
N PHE A 92 -13.01 5.15 -2.91
CA PHE A 92 -11.67 5.06 -2.31
C PHE A 92 -10.75 4.13 -3.10
N ARG A 93 -11.24 2.96 -3.52
CA ARG A 93 -10.47 2.03 -4.36
C ARG A 93 -10.07 2.68 -5.68
N GLU A 94 -11.01 3.31 -6.37
CA GLU A 94 -10.77 3.95 -7.65
C GLU A 94 -9.77 5.11 -7.54
N GLU A 95 -9.88 5.96 -6.51
CA GLU A 95 -8.89 7.00 -6.21
C GLU A 95 -7.48 6.40 -6.13
N THR A 96 -7.33 5.37 -5.30
CA THR A 96 -6.03 4.77 -5.01
C THR A 96 -5.44 4.10 -6.25
N LEU A 97 -6.24 3.35 -7.01
CA LEU A 97 -5.78 2.69 -8.23
C LEU A 97 -5.33 3.71 -9.29
N ARG A 98 -6.08 4.80 -9.47
CA ARG A 98 -5.67 5.89 -10.38
C ARG A 98 -4.38 6.56 -9.91
N PHE A 99 -4.28 6.85 -8.62
CA PHE A 99 -3.12 7.49 -8.01
C PHE A 99 -1.85 6.64 -8.20
N LEU A 100 -1.91 5.35 -7.85
CA LEU A 100 -0.77 4.44 -7.97
C LEU A 100 -0.40 4.18 -9.43
N THR A 101 -1.39 4.01 -10.31
CA THR A 101 -1.18 3.82 -11.75
C THR A 101 -0.54 5.07 -12.39
N ASP A 102 -0.97 6.26 -11.98
CA ASP A 102 -0.40 7.51 -12.46
C ASP A 102 1.09 7.63 -12.12
N ILE A 103 1.46 7.33 -10.87
CA ILE A 103 2.87 7.31 -10.44
C ILE A 103 3.67 6.24 -11.17
N ALA A 104 3.15 5.01 -11.20
CA ALA A 104 3.89 3.84 -11.69
C ALA A 104 4.06 3.81 -13.21
N LEU A 105 2.99 4.11 -13.96
CA LEU A 105 2.93 3.88 -15.41
C LEU A 105 2.79 5.16 -16.22
N THR A 106 1.94 6.12 -15.80
CA THR A 106 1.66 7.32 -16.60
C THR A 106 2.80 8.33 -16.52
N ARG A 107 3.10 8.81 -15.31
CA ARG A 107 4.22 9.74 -15.07
C ARG A 107 5.56 9.04 -15.00
N LYS A 108 5.57 7.73 -14.74
CA LYS A 108 6.80 6.95 -14.51
C LYS A 108 7.69 7.64 -13.48
N ALA A 109 7.06 8.11 -12.40
CA ALA A 109 7.70 8.92 -11.36
C ALA A 109 8.51 8.05 -10.38
N ASP A 110 9.13 8.67 -9.39
CA ASP A 110 9.65 7.96 -8.22
C ASP A 110 8.48 7.31 -7.48
N TYR A 111 8.52 5.99 -7.30
CA TYR A 111 7.45 5.26 -6.62
C TYR A 111 7.17 5.80 -5.21
N ARG A 112 8.18 6.32 -4.54
CA ARG A 112 8.06 6.89 -3.19
C ARG A 112 7.20 8.16 -3.15
N ASP A 113 6.83 8.73 -4.31
CA ASP A 113 5.83 9.81 -4.39
C ASP A 113 4.46 9.34 -3.85
N ILE A 114 4.27 8.03 -3.64
CA ILE A 114 3.10 7.48 -2.93
C ILE A 114 2.94 8.05 -1.51
N PHE A 115 4.00 8.52 -0.88
CA PHE A 115 3.95 9.05 0.49
C PHE A 115 3.59 10.53 0.55
N ASP A 116 4.13 11.36 -0.33
CA ASP A 116 4.12 12.81 -0.20
C ASP A 116 3.49 13.55 -1.39
N SER A 117 3.05 12.85 -2.43
CA SER A 117 2.34 13.49 -3.54
C SER A 117 1.05 14.14 -3.07
N ARG A 118 0.82 15.36 -3.52
CA ARG A 118 -0.44 16.09 -3.32
C ARG A 118 -1.39 15.94 -4.49
N ASN A 119 -0.97 15.33 -5.58
CA ASN A 119 -1.84 15.02 -6.69
C ASN A 119 -2.60 13.73 -6.39
N THR A 120 -3.92 13.76 -6.55
CA THR A 120 -4.81 12.61 -6.43
C THR A 120 -5.95 12.72 -7.43
N PHE A 121 -6.91 11.80 -7.37
CA PHE A 121 -8.07 11.77 -8.26
C PHE A 121 -9.34 11.70 -7.43
N VAL A 122 -10.26 12.63 -7.62
CA VAL A 122 -11.51 12.67 -6.87
C VAL A 122 -12.73 12.81 -7.79
N ASN A 123 -13.83 12.23 -7.39
CA ASN A 123 -15.17 12.51 -7.89
C ASN A 123 -15.89 13.47 -6.93
N ALA A 124 -17.15 13.80 -7.19
CA ALA A 124 -17.96 14.69 -6.34
C ALA A 124 -18.08 14.18 -4.89
N GLU A 125 -18.17 12.85 -4.70
CA GLU A 125 -18.30 12.22 -3.41
C GLU A 125 -17.05 12.41 -2.55
N LEU A 126 -15.86 12.10 -3.11
CA LEU A 126 -14.58 12.30 -2.43
C LEU A 126 -14.26 13.78 -2.24
N ALA A 127 -14.57 14.64 -3.21
CA ALA A 127 -14.38 16.08 -3.07
C ALA A 127 -15.15 16.61 -1.85
N LYS A 128 -16.41 16.18 -1.66
CA LYS A 128 -17.22 16.55 -0.49
C LYS A 128 -16.60 16.05 0.82
N LEU A 129 -16.17 14.78 0.87
CA LEU A 129 -15.55 14.19 2.06
C LEU A 129 -14.23 14.87 2.42
N TYR A 130 -13.43 15.24 1.41
CA TYR A 130 -12.11 15.86 1.62
C TYR A 130 -12.18 17.38 1.81
N GLY A 131 -13.36 17.98 1.80
CA GLY A 131 -13.55 19.42 1.93
C GLY A 131 -12.97 20.20 0.74
N LEU A 132 -12.94 19.60 -0.44
CA LEU A 132 -12.47 20.22 -1.67
C LEU A 132 -13.60 20.94 -2.41
N PRO A 133 -13.29 21.85 -3.34
CA PRO A 133 -14.30 22.41 -4.24
C PRO A 133 -15.10 21.31 -4.93
N ALA A 134 -16.37 21.60 -5.24
CA ALA A 134 -17.28 20.62 -5.83
C ALA A 134 -16.67 19.97 -7.09
N GLY A 135 -16.56 18.66 -7.06
CA GLY A 135 -16.11 17.82 -8.18
C GLY A 135 -17.26 17.41 -9.11
N GLY A 136 -16.91 16.89 -10.28
CA GLY A 136 -17.86 16.22 -11.17
C GLY A 136 -18.18 14.80 -10.74
N ALA A 137 -19.13 14.15 -11.43
CA ALA A 137 -19.47 12.75 -11.18
C ALA A 137 -18.29 11.80 -11.51
N ASN A 138 -17.50 12.15 -12.52
CA ASN A 138 -16.31 11.38 -12.91
C ASN A 138 -15.08 11.78 -12.11
N PHE A 139 -14.17 10.84 -11.93
CA PHE A 139 -12.87 11.11 -11.33
C PHE A 139 -12.04 12.07 -12.18
N ALA A 140 -11.51 13.10 -11.55
CA ALA A 140 -10.62 14.08 -12.16
C ALA A 140 -9.37 14.28 -11.30
N PRO A 141 -8.22 14.60 -11.92
CA PRO A 141 -7.02 14.93 -11.15
C PRO A 141 -7.22 16.21 -10.35
N VAL A 142 -6.71 16.22 -9.13
CA VAL A 142 -6.74 17.38 -8.24
C VAL A 142 -5.44 17.47 -7.46
N THR A 143 -5.00 18.71 -7.17
CA THR A 143 -3.88 18.97 -6.26
C THR A 143 -4.43 19.38 -4.90
N LEU A 144 -4.12 18.58 -3.88
CA LEU A 144 -4.52 18.84 -2.49
C LEU A 144 -3.88 20.12 -1.95
N PRO A 145 -4.55 20.91 -1.08
CA PRO A 145 -4.03 22.16 -0.53
C PRO A 145 -2.74 21.98 0.29
N ASP A 146 -1.78 22.91 0.17
CA ASP A 146 -0.53 22.88 0.96
C ASP A 146 -0.76 22.96 2.46
N SER A 147 -1.78 23.73 2.85
CA SER A 147 -2.17 23.91 4.25
C SER A 147 -2.83 22.66 4.85
N GLY A 148 -3.30 21.71 4.01
CA GLY A 148 -3.96 20.50 4.46
C GLY A 148 -2.96 19.45 4.96
N MET A 149 -3.45 18.52 5.78
CA MET A 149 -2.65 17.39 6.28
C MET A 149 -2.74 16.15 5.38
N ARG A 150 -3.67 16.14 4.42
CA ARG A 150 -3.88 15.01 3.49
C ARG A 150 -2.84 15.03 2.39
N LEU A 151 -2.12 13.92 2.21
CA LEU A 151 -1.16 13.71 1.13
C LEU A 151 -0.88 12.21 0.95
N GLY A 152 -0.44 11.84 -0.24
CA GLY A 152 -0.04 10.47 -0.56
C GLY A 152 -1.12 9.42 -0.30
N TYR A 153 -0.74 8.17 -0.47
CA TYR A 153 -1.61 7.02 -0.24
C TYR A 153 -2.13 6.94 1.20
N LEU A 154 -1.27 7.20 2.19
CA LEU A 154 -1.65 7.13 3.60
C LEU A 154 -2.62 8.24 4.02
N GLY A 155 -2.83 9.26 3.19
CA GLY A 155 -3.87 10.26 3.35
C GLY A 155 -5.18 9.91 2.67
N GLN A 156 -5.26 8.83 1.90
CA GLN A 156 -6.47 8.43 1.16
C GLN A 156 -7.43 7.63 2.03
N GLY A 157 -8.71 7.67 1.65
CA GLY A 157 -9.77 6.97 2.37
C GLY A 157 -9.61 5.45 2.38
N SER A 158 -9.02 4.86 1.34
CA SER A 158 -8.73 3.43 1.29
C SER A 158 -7.86 2.96 2.45
N PHE A 159 -6.77 3.67 2.79
CA PHE A 159 -5.94 3.35 3.94
C PHE A 159 -6.64 3.69 5.26
N LEU A 160 -7.16 4.93 5.37
CA LEU A 160 -7.67 5.46 6.63
C LEU A 160 -8.92 4.74 7.13
N ALA A 161 -9.87 4.42 6.22
CA ALA A 161 -11.14 3.81 6.57
C ALA A 161 -11.07 2.28 6.68
N LEU A 162 -10.23 1.59 5.88
CA LEU A 162 -10.02 0.15 6.06
C LEU A 162 -9.41 -0.18 7.43
N ASN A 163 -8.58 0.72 7.95
CA ASN A 163 -7.88 0.53 9.22
C ASN A 163 -8.56 1.31 10.35
N ALA A 164 -9.90 1.28 10.40
CA ALA A 164 -10.71 1.86 11.45
C ALA A 164 -11.67 0.83 12.04
N HIS A 165 -12.31 1.15 13.16
CA HIS A 165 -13.43 0.41 13.73
C HIS A 165 -14.77 1.01 13.28
N PRO A 166 -15.91 0.32 13.52
CA PRO A 166 -17.21 0.83 13.10
C PRO A 166 -17.58 2.22 13.68
N ASN A 167 -17.12 2.51 14.87
CA ASN A 167 -17.49 3.71 15.63
C ASN A 167 -16.35 4.66 15.96
N VAL A 168 -15.08 4.22 15.78
CA VAL A 168 -13.89 4.99 16.17
C VAL A 168 -12.73 4.72 15.22
N THR A 169 -11.71 5.55 15.26
CA THR A 169 -10.42 5.34 14.63
C THR A 169 -9.66 4.18 15.27
N SER A 170 -8.66 3.65 14.57
CA SER A 170 -7.76 2.64 15.13
C SER A 170 -6.30 2.97 14.77
N PRO A 171 -5.61 3.76 15.59
CA PRO A 171 -4.17 4.00 15.41
C PRO A 171 -3.38 2.70 15.33
N THR A 172 -3.72 1.71 16.15
CA THR A 172 -3.05 0.41 16.13
C THR A 172 -3.18 -0.29 14.78
N HIS A 173 -4.37 -0.34 14.17
CA HIS A 173 -4.54 -0.95 12.85
C HIS A 173 -3.81 -0.15 11.75
N ARG A 174 -3.87 1.19 11.80
CA ARG A 174 -3.14 2.06 10.86
C ARG A 174 -1.63 1.85 10.98
N GLY A 175 -1.10 1.81 12.20
CA GLY A 175 0.31 1.56 12.44
C GLY A 175 0.74 0.15 12.07
N LYS A 176 -0.07 -0.86 12.39
CA LYS A 176 0.16 -2.25 11.96
C LYS A 176 0.24 -2.37 10.45
N PHE A 177 -0.70 -1.77 9.72
CA PHE A 177 -0.67 -1.75 8.26
C PHE A 177 0.63 -1.15 7.72
N ILE A 178 1.09 -0.01 8.27
CA ILE A 178 2.36 0.59 7.85
C ILE A 178 3.52 -0.37 8.11
N MET A 179 3.59 -0.98 9.28
CA MET A 179 4.66 -1.94 9.59
C MET A 179 4.64 -3.15 8.65
N GLU A 180 3.50 -3.79 8.46
CA GLU A 180 3.39 -5.03 7.68
C GLU A 180 3.47 -4.78 6.17
N MET A 181 2.73 -3.79 5.66
CA MET A 181 2.56 -3.59 4.22
C MET A 181 3.55 -2.59 3.60
N ILE A 182 4.06 -1.66 4.39
CA ILE A 182 5.00 -0.64 3.88
C ILE A 182 6.44 -0.96 4.26
N LEU A 183 6.66 -1.51 5.47
CA LEU A 183 8.00 -1.82 5.99
C LEU A 183 8.31 -3.32 6.01
N CYS A 184 7.36 -4.19 5.64
CA CYS A 184 7.50 -5.66 5.70
C CYS A 184 7.99 -6.19 7.06
N ALA A 185 7.69 -5.47 8.14
CA ALA A 185 8.00 -5.91 9.49
C ALA A 185 7.07 -7.06 9.90
N THR A 186 7.63 -8.06 10.56
CA THR A 186 6.84 -9.17 11.11
C THR A 186 6.31 -8.78 12.49
N ILE A 187 5.00 -8.74 12.63
CA ILE A 187 4.34 -8.50 13.92
C ILE A 187 3.77 -9.84 14.40
N PRO A 188 4.17 -10.32 15.58
CA PRO A 188 3.61 -11.54 16.13
C PRO A 188 2.11 -11.37 16.41
N PRO A 189 1.32 -12.47 16.37
CA PRO A 189 -0.09 -12.40 16.72
C PRO A 189 -0.24 -11.91 18.18
N PRO A 190 -1.35 -11.19 18.47
CA PRO A 190 -1.62 -10.76 19.83
C PRO A 190 -1.76 -11.97 20.75
N PRO A 191 -1.44 -11.85 22.06
CA PRO A 191 -1.72 -12.88 23.03
C PRO A 191 -3.22 -13.22 23.08
N ASP A 192 -3.55 -14.45 23.51
CA ASP A 192 -4.93 -14.83 23.78
C ASP A 192 -5.54 -13.95 24.88
N ASN A 193 -6.82 -13.62 24.74
CA ASN A 193 -7.59 -12.86 25.74
C ASN A 193 -7.09 -11.42 25.99
N VAL A 194 -6.67 -10.70 24.97
CA VAL A 194 -6.40 -9.26 25.08
C VAL A 194 -7.68 -8.51 25.45
N PRO A 195 -7.73 -7.79 26.59
CA PRO A 195 -8.90 -7.02 26.95
C PRO A 195 -9.11 -5.87 25.95
N PRO A 196 -10.36 -5.49 25.64
CA PRO A 196 -10.63 -4.31 24.82
C PRO A 196 -10.07 -3.05 25.49
N LEU A 197 -9.90 -1.99 24.68
CA LEU A 197 -9.58 -0.67 25.23
C LEU A 197 -10.68 -0.26 26.23
N PRO A 198 -10.31 0.36 27.36
CA PRO A 198 -11.29 0.74 28.37
C PRO A 198 -12.27 1.80 27.82
N ASP A 199 -13.54 1.60 28.08
CA ASP A 199 -14.57 2.61 27.84
C ASP A 199 -14.34 3.84 28.72
N ASP A 200 -14.94 4.96 28.31
CA ASP A 200 -14.93 6.17 29.13
C ASP A 200 -15.77 5.94 30.38
N VAL A 201 -15.22 6.30 31.54
CA VAL A 201 -15.90 6.14 32.83
C VAL A 201 -16.99 7.22 32.97
N VAL A 202 -18.22 6.81 33.26
CA VAL A 202 -19.36 7.73 33.47
C VAL A 202 -19.02 8.73 34.58
N GLY A 203 -19.22 10.02 34.30
CA GLY A 203 -18.93 11.10 35.25
C GLY A 203 -17.49 11.62 35.23
N THR A 204 -16.64 11.10 34.35
CA THR A 204 -15.29 11.64 34.11
C THR A 204 -15.21 12.27 32.72
N ALA A 205 -14.21 13.15 32.49
CA ALA A 205 -13.96 13.66 31.15
C ALA A 205 -13.55 12.53 30.22
N PRO A 206 -14.09 12.47 28.98
CA PRO A 206 -13.75 11.44 28.01
C PRO A 206 -12.27 11.54 27.64
N LYS A 207 -11.63 10.38 27.43
CA LYS A 207 -10.23 10.29 27.02
C LYS A 207 -10.07 10.32 25.51
N THR A 208 -9.05 11.01 25.02
CA THR A 208 -8.65 10.92 23.62
C THR A 208 -8.17 9.50 23.29
N MET A 209 -8.17 9.14 21.99
CA MET A 209 -7.65 7.84 21.57
C MET A 209 -6.19 7.64 22.00
N ARG A 210 -5.35 8.68 21.92
CA ARG A 210 -3.97 8.68 22.43
C ARG A 210 -3.92 8.30 23.91
N GLN A 211 -4.71 8.94 24.75
CA GLN A 211 -4.74 8.67 26.20
C GLN A 211 -5.21 7.24 26.53
N LYS A 212 -6.16 6.70 25.76
CA LYS A 212 -6.61 5.31 25.90
C LYS A 212 -5.48 4.33 25.55
N LEU A 213 -4.78 4.56 24.46
CA LEU A 213 -3.65 3.72 24.04
C LEU A 213 -2.45 3.82 24.98
N GLU A 214 -2.12 5.00 25.51
CA GLU A 214 -1.07 5.17 26.49
C GLU A 214 -1.32 4.30 27.73
N THR A 215 -2.55 4.27 28.22
CA THR A 215 -2.92 3.40 29.35
C THR A 215 -2.74 1.92 28.99
N HIS A 216 -3.09 1.52 27.79
CA HIS A 216 -2.95 0.13 27.32
C HIS A 216 -1.48 -0.29 27.15
N ARG A 217 -0.62 0.63 26.73
CA ARG A 217 0.83 0.39 26.53
C ARG A 217 1.66 0.29 27.80
N LEU A 218 1.10 0.55 28.97
CA LEU A 218 1.87 0.48 30.23
C LEU A 218 2.26 -0.93 30.66
N ASN A 219 1.56 -1.95 30.16
CA ASN A 219 1.70 -3.33 30.60
C ASN A 219 2.34 -4.22 29.52
N GLU A 220 3.29 -5.08 29.96
CA GLU A 220 3.74 -6.18 29.12
C GLU A 220 2.66 -7.29 29.07
N PRO A 221 2.49 -7.99 27.94
CA PRO A 221 3.32 -7.99 26.72
C PRO A 221 2.90 -6.96 25.66
N CYS A 222 1.86 -6.16 25.89
CA CYS A 222 1.29 -5.25 24.91
C CYS A 222 2.26 -4.14 24.47
N LYS A 223 3.05 -3.64 25.42
CA LYS A 223 3.98 -2.52 25.26
C LYS A 223 4.92 -2.69 24.09
N THR A 224 5.51 -3.86 23.90
CA THR A 224 6.55 -4.09 22.89
C THR A 224 6.05 -3.83 21.46
N CYS A 225 4.88 -4.36 21.10
CA CYS A 225 4.29 -4.17 19.76
C CYS A 225 3.68 -2.77 19.61
N HIS A 226 2.90 -2.31 20.60
CA HIS A 226 2.22 -1.03 20.54
C HIS A 226 3.18 0.18 20.55
N ALA A 227 4.36 0.06 21.19
CA ALA A 227 5.37 1.10 21.15
C ALA A 227 5.87 1.42 19.73
N ALA A 228 5.88 0.43 18.83
CA ALA A 228 6.29 0.61 17.45
C ALA A 228 5.10 1.02 16.54
N MET A 229 3.93 0.39 16.72
CA MET A 229 2.77 0.59 15.85
C MET A 229 2.03 1.91 16.11
N ASP A 230 1.65 2.14 17.37
CA ASP A 230 0.72 3.22 17.73
C ASP A 230 1.21 4.62 17.33
N PRO A 231 2.49 5.00 17.50
CA PRO A 231 2.94 6.31 17.09
C PRO A 231 2.67 6.62 15.61
N MET A 232 2.93 5.65 14.72
CA MET A 232 2.67 5.83 13.29
C MET A 232 1.18 5.96 12.98
N GLY A 233 0.32 5.21 13.67
CA GLY A 233 -1.12 5.32 13.49
C GLY A 233 -1.71 6.59 14.07
N LEU A 234 -1.20 7.07 15.21
CA LEU A 234 -1.58 8.33 15.84
C LEU A 234 -1.28 9.55 14.97
N ALA A 235 -0.31 9.45 14.05
CA ALA A 235 -0.06 10.49 13.05
C ALA A 235 -1.29 10.84 12.21
N PHE A 236 -2.26 9.91 12.11
CA PHE A 236 -3.46 10.05 11.28
C PHE A 236 -4.74 10.30 12.09
N GLU A 237 -4.66 10.64 13.38
CA GLU A 237 -5.85 10.88 14.21
C GLU A 237 -6.64 12.13 13.79
N ASN A 238 -6.02 13.03 13.03
CA ASN A 238 -6.75 14.11 12.35
C ASN A 238 -7.71 13.63 11.26
N PHE A 239 -7.80 12.33 11.02
CA PHE A 239 -8.76 11.72 10.10
C PHE A 239 -9.62 10.69 10.85
N ASP A 240 -10.94 10.88 10.82
CA ASP A 240 -11.90 9.99 11.47
C ASP A 240 -11.97 8.59 10.79
N ALA A 241 -12.95 7.77 11.18
CA ALA A 241 -13.10 6.40 10.70
C ALA A 241 -13.52 6.30 9.22
N ILE A 242 -13.94 7.39 8.59
CA ILE A 242 -14.22 7.47 7.15
C ILE A 242 -13.26 8.43 6.42
N ALA A 243 -12.14 8.74 7.03
CA ALA A 243 -11.15 9.67 6.49
C ALA A 243 -11.58 11.14 6.39
N ASN A 244 -12.66 11.57 7.08
CA ASN A 244 -12.99 12.98 7.16
C ASN A 244 -12.03 13.69 8.13
N PHE A 245 -11.63 14.92 7.80
CA PHE A 245 -10.67 15.68 8.60
C PHE A 245 -11.29 16.22 9.88
N ARG A 246 -10.57 16.11 11.02
CA ARG A 246 -10.96 16.65 12.32
C ARG A 246 -9.75 17.22 13.06
N THR A 247 -9.95 18.17 13.95
CA THR A 247 -8.90 18.79 14.79
C THR A 247 -9.03 18.43 16.27
N MET A 248 -10.16 17.87 16.66
CA MET A 248 -10.48 17.56 18.05
C MET A 248 -10.83 16.08 18.23
N ASP A 249 -10.44 15.53 19.36
CA ASP A 249 -10.84 14.21 19.86
C ASP A 249 -11.22 14.33 21.33
N ALA A 250 -12.36 13.80 21.72
CA ALA A 250 -12.90 13.91 23.09
C ALA A 250 -12.86 15.36 23.65
N GLY A 251 -13.09 16.38 22.81
CA GLY A 251 -13.08 17.79 23.20
C GLY A 251 -11.67 18.40 23.39
N GLN A 252 -10.61 17.67 23.08
CA GLN A 252 -9.21 18.11 23.17
C GLN A 252 -8.59 18.21 21.78
N THR A 253 -7.64 19.14 21.60
CA THR A 253 -6.86 19.23 20.35
C THR A 253 -6.08 17.95 20.13
N ILE A 254 -6.17 17.41 18.91
CA ILE A 254 -5.46 16.18 18.55
C ILE A 254 -3.97 16.40 18.54
N ASP A 255 -3.24 15.58 19.30
CA ASP A 255 -1.79 15.42 19.20
C ASP A 255 -1.47 14.23 18.27
N ALA A 256 -0.98 14.55 17.07
CA ALA A 256 -0.60 13.58 16.05
C ALA A 256 0.93 13.32 15.99
N SER A 257 1.66 13.73 17.02
CA SER A 257 3.12 13.56 17.10
C SER A 257 3.51 12.12 17.40
N GLY A 258 4.73 11.75 17.03
CA GLY A 258 5.30 10.43 17.31
C GLY A 258 6.76 10.36 16.89
N GLU A 259 7.31 9.15 16.93
CA GLU A 259 8.66 8.82 16.47
C GLU A 259 8.64 7.56 15.63
N LEU A 260 9.42 7.55 14.53
CA LEU A 260 9.70 6.39 13.71
C LEU A 260 11.15 5.96 13.94
N ASP A 261 11.38 4.67 14.14
CA ASP A 261 12.74 4.12 14.18
C ASP A 261 13.22 3.84 12.76
N ILE A 262 14.30 4.49 12.35
CA ILE A 262 14.96 4.22 11.08
C ILE A 262 16.39 3.76 11.37
N ALA A 263 16.63 2.47 11.23
CA ALA A 263 17.94 1.84 11.48
C ALA A 263 18.53 2.18 12.88
N GLY A 264 17.70 2.14 13.92
CA GLY A 264 18.09 2.43 15.30
C GLY A 264 18.12 3.92 15.66
N LYS A 265 17.78 4.80 14.72
CA LYS A 265 17.67 6.25 14.97
C LYS A 265 16.21 6.67 15.05
N LYS A 266 15.84 7.30 16.17
CA LYS A 266 14.50 7.88 16.34
C LYS A 266 14.36 9.15 15.52
N VAL A 267 13.38 9.16 14.62
CA VAL A 267 13.03 10.31 13.78
C VAL A 267 11.67 10.83 14.25
N PRO A 268 11.60 12.01 14.87
CA PRO A 268 10.34 12.58 15.33
C PRO A 268 9.51 13.08 14.14
N PHE A 269 8.19 13.08 14.33
CA PHE A 269 7.22 13.68 13.41
C PHE A 269 6.05 14.31 14.21
N ALA A 270 5.42 15.33 13.65
CA ALA A 270 4.28 16.03 14.26
C ALA A 270 2.95 15.77 13.54
N GLY A 271 2.91 14.76 12.66
CA GLY A 271 1.70 14.40 11.92
C GLY A 271 2.01 13.68 10.61
N PRO A 272 1.01 13.55 9.71
CA PRO A 272 1.16 12.73 8.50
C PRO A 272 2.21 13.23 7.53
N LYS A 273 2.50 14.54 7.45
CA LYS A 273 3.50 15.09 6.52
C LYS A 273 4.92 14.66 6.86
N GLU A 274 5.31 14.85 8.11
CA GLU A 274 6.65 14.47 8.59
C GLU A 274 6.82 12.96 8.62
N LEU A 275 5.76 12.19 8.98
CA LEU A 275 5.80 10.74 8.87
C LEU A 275 5.96 10.28 7.42
N ALA A 276 5.25 10.89 6.47
CA ALA A 276 5.41 10.61 5.04
C ALA A 276 6.84 10.87 4.56
N ALA A 277 7.45 12.00 4.97
CA ALA A 277 8.84 12.32 4.65
C ALA A 277 9.83 11.31 5.24
N ALA A 278 9.59 10.84 6.47
CA ALA A 278 10.40 9.81 7.12
C ALA A 278 10.27 8.45 6.40
N LEU A 279 9.04 8.03 6.06
CA LEU A 279 8.79 6.80 5.30
C LEU A 279 9.41 6.84 3.90
N ARG A 280 9.35 7.99 3.22
CA ARG A 280 9.97 8.17 1.90
C ARG A 280 11.46 7.82 1.89
N THR A 281 12.15 8.02 3.00
CA THR A 281 13.59 7.76 3.14
C THR A 281 13.92 6.46 3.86
N HIS A 282 12.90 5.72 4.32
CA HIS A 282 13.10 4.48 5.06
C HIS A 282 13.61 3.36 4.12
N PRO A 283 14.74 2.69 4.44
CA PRO A 283 15.34 1.70 3.56
C PRO A 283 14.43 0.50 3.30
N ASP A 284 13.62 0.10 4.28
CA ASP A 284 12.75 -1.07 4.15
C ASP A 284 11.59 -0.86 3.15
N VAL A 285 11.26 0.37 2.80
CA VAL A 285 10.18 0.65 1.84
C VAL A 285 10.49 0.08 0.46
N SER A 286 11.70 0.31 -0.07
CA SER A 286 12.10 -0.22 -1.37
C SER A 286 12.22 -1.74 -1.36
N ALA A 287 12.79 -2.29 -0.29
CA ALA A 287 12.89 -3.73 -0.10
C ALA A 287 11.51 -4.39 0.03
N CYS A 288 10.57 -3.75 0.72
CA CYS A 288 9.23 -4.29 0.93
C CYS A 288 8.42 -4.36 -0.36
N VAL A 289 8.40 -3.31 -1.18
CA VAL A 289 7.67 -3.35 -2.46
C VAL A 289 8.31 -4.35 -3.42
N ALA A 290 9.64 -4.44 -3.45
CA ALA A 290 10.36 -5.42 -4.27
C ALA A 290 9.99 -6.86 -3.87
N LYS A 291 9.99 -7.14 -2.58
CA LYS A 291 9.59 -8.43 -2.00
C LYS A 291 8.14 -8.80 -2.33
N ASN A 292 7.20 -7.88 -2.17
CA ASN A 292 5.80 -8.16 -2.45
C ASN A 292 5.51 -8.31 -3.95
N LEU A 293 6.18 -7.55 -4.82
CA LEU A 293 6.05 -7.76 -6.26
C LEU A 293 6.65 -9.11 -6.69
N PHE A 294 7.77 -9.52 -6.09
CA PHE A 294 8.37 -10.84 -6.31
C PHE A 294 7.40 -11.96 -5.91
N ARG A 295 6.80 -11.89 -4.71
CA ARG A 295 5.79 -12.86 -4.24
C ARG A 295 4.58 -12.93 -5.17
N TYR A 296 4.07 -11.78 -5.59
CA TYR A 296 2.94 -11.71 -6.53
C TYR A 296 3.27 -12.36 -7.87
N ALA A 297 4.45 -12.08 -8.43
CA ALA A 297 4.88 -12.60 -9.72
C ALA A 297 5.11 -14.12 -9.73
N LEU A 298 5.55 -14.67 -8.59
CA LEU A 298 5.89 -16.10 -8.46
C LEU A 298 4.78 -16.93 -7.80
N GLY A 299 3.79 -16.29 -7.16
CA GLY A 299 2.67 -16.94 -6.52
C GLY A 299 3.01 -17.68 -5.22
N HIS A 300 4.16 -17.37 -4.59
CA HIS A 300 4.56 -17.97 -3.31
C HIS A 300 5.33 -16.98 -2.41
N VAL A 301 5.38 -17.30 -1.12
CA VAL A 301 6.24 -16.61 -0.15
C VAL A 301 7.67 -17.08 -0.38
N GLU A 302 8.62 -16.14 -0.43
CA GLU A 302 10.03 -16.43 -0.65
C GLU A 302 10.63 -17.38 0.39
N ASN A 303 11.56 -18.20 -0.05
CA ASN A 303 12.42 -19.00 0.81
C ASN A 303 13.79 -18.33 0.98
N ASP A 304 14.62 -18.85 1.92
CA ASP A 304 15.93 -18.27 2.21
C ASP A 304 16.87 -18.22 0.99
N GLY A 305 16.73 -19.15 0.05
CA GLY A 305 17.53 -19.19 -1.18
C GLY A 305 17.20 -18.06 -2.16
N GLU A 306 16.03 -17.44 -2.04
CA GLU A 306 15.56 -16.36 -2.92
C GLU A 306 15.89 -14.95 -2.37
N ALA A 307 16.34 -14.86 -1.11
CA ALA A 307 16.71 -13.58 -0.50
C ALA A 307 17.76 -12.79 -1.32
N PRO A 308 18.81 -13.40 -1.93
CA PRO A 308 19.73 -12.67 -2.79
C PRO A 308 19.04 -12.04 -4.00
N ALA A 309 18.10 -12.74 -4.65
CA ALA A 309 17.36 -12.21 -5.80
C ALA A 309 16.51 -10.99 -5.41
N ILE A 310 15.81 -11.04 -4.28
CA ILE A 310 15.04 -9.91 -3.76
C ILE A 310 15.93 -8.71 -3.44
N ASN A 311 17.11 -8.95 -2.86
CA ASN A 311 18.08 -7.89 -2.59
C ASN A 311 18.60 -7.24 -3.88
N GLU A 312 18.84 -8.01 -4.94
CA GLU A 312 19.22 -7.48 -6.26
C GLU A 312 18.07 -6.64 -6.87
N LEU A 313 16.82 -7.10 -6.76
CA LEU A 313 15.66 -6.36 -7.20
C LEU A 313 15.54 -5.01 -6.48
N SER A 314 15.69 -5.00 -5.16
CA SER A 314 15.67 -3.78 -4.35
C SER A 314 16.75 -2.80 -4.78
N LYS A 315 18.00 -3.25 -4.93
CA LYS A 315 19.11 -2.42 -5.41
C LYS A 315 18.90 -1.89 -6.83
N GLY A 316 18.40 -2.72 -7.74
CA GLY A 316 18.06 -2.33 -9.11
C GLY A 316 16.96 -1.26 -9.13
N PHE A 317 15.96 -1.40 -8.27
CA PHE A 317 14.90 -0.44 -8.08
C PHE A 317 15.43 0.92 -7.58
N GLU A 318 16.27 0.92 -6.55
CA GLU A 318 16.94 2.11 -6.03
C GLU A 318 17.80 2.80 -7.10
N THR A 319 18.64 2.04 -7.79
CA THR A 319 19.53 2.53 -8.85
C THR A 319 18.76 3.15 -10.02
N SER A 320 17.55 2.64 -10.30
CA SER A 320 16.67 3.19 -11.35
C SER A 320 16.04 4.54 -10.97
N GLY A 321 16.24 5.04 -9.75
CA GLY A 321 15.50 6.17 -9.17
C GLY A 321 14.07 5.76 -8.79
N PHE A 322 13.92 4.54 -8.27
CA PHE A 322 12.66 3.98 -7.78
C PHE A 322 11.56 3.92 -8.85
N LYS A 323 11.93 3.56 -10.08
CA LYS A 323 10.97 3.42 -11.18
C LYS A 323 10.28 2.06 -11.11
N TYR A 324 8.95 2.05 -10.91
CA TYR A 324 8.15 0.82 -10.83
C TYR A 324 8.40 -0.11 -12.02
N ARG A 325 8.47 0.44 -13.24
CA ARG A 325 8.79 -0.34 -14.44
C ARG A 325 10.12 -1.08 -14.33
N ALA A 326 11.14 -0.45 -13.79
CA ALA A 326 12.45 -1.10 -13.62
C ALA A 326 12.39 -2.26 -12.61
N LEU A 327 11.55 -2.13 -11.58
CA LEU A 327 11.31 -3.21 -10.64
C LEU A 327 10.60 -4.40 -11.33
N VAL A 328 9.56 -4.15 -12.13
CA VAL A 328 8.86 -5.18 -12.92
C VAL A 328 9.83 -5.85 -13.90
N ASP A 329 10.63 -5.06 -14.64
CA ASP A 329 11.67 -5.58 -15.56
C ASP A 329 12.68 -6.46 -14.80
N GLY A 330 13.08 -6.08 -13.60
CA GLY A 330 13.97 -6.85 -12.75
C GLY A 330 13.38 -8.21 -12.36
N VAL A 331 12.12 -8.22 -11.92
CA VAL A 331 11.40 -9.47 -11.57
C VAL A 331 11.35 -10.41 -12.77
N VAL A 332 10.90 -9.92 -13.93
CA VAL A 332 10.80 -10.72 -15.16
C VAL A 332 12.15 -11.32 -15.59
N LYS A 333 13.24 -10.59 -15.37
CA LYS A 333 14.61 -11.05 -15.72
C LYS A 333 15.27 -11.93 -14.68
N SER A 334 14.66 -12.06 -13.49
CA SER A 334 15.23 -12.87 -12.41
C SER A 334 15.24 -14.36 -12.77
N ALA A 335 16.24 -15.08 -12.28
CA ALA A 335 16.32 -16.52 -12.49
C ALA A 335 15.09 -17.25 -11.89
N ALA A 336 14.57 -16.75 -10.77
CA ALA A 336 13.39 -17.30 -10.11
C ALA A 336 12.12 -17.19 -10.98
N PHE A 337 12.00 -16.13 -11.80
CA PHE A 337 10.87 -15.97 -12.71
C PHE A 337 11.04 -16.83 -13.98
N VAL A 338 12.26 -16.91 -14.51
CA VAL A 338 12.53 -17.61 -15.79
C VAL A 338 12.56 -19.12 -15.61
N TYR A 339 13.13 -19.62 -14.52
CA TYR A 339 13.31 -21.06 -14.26
C TYR A 339 12.34 -21.52 -13.16
N ALA A 340 11.42 -22.39 -13.49
CA ALA A 340 10.66 -23.10 -12.47
C ALA A 340 11.61 -24.04 -11.70
N ALA A 341 11.53 -24.02 -10.37
CA ALA A 341 12.16 -25.07 -9.58
C ALA A 341 11.49 -26.42 -9.92
N PRO A 342 12.24 -27.54 -9.99
CA PRO A 342 11.61 -28.85 -10.09
C PRO A 342 10.66 -29.02 -8.89
N ALA A 343 9.47 -29.57 -9.13
CA ALA A 343 8.54 -29.92 -8.06
C ALA A 343 9.27 -30.84 -7.06
N PRO A 344 9.08 -30.64 -5.74
CA PRO A 344 9.72 -31.47 -4.72
C PRO A 344 9.27 -32.94 -4.80
#